data_69665523b5deb407d404aca052330b70
#
_entry.id   69665523b5deb407d404aca052330b70
#
_cell.length_a   1.000
_cell.length_b   1.000
_cell.length_c   1.000
_cell.angle_alpha   90.00
_cell.angle_beta   90.00
_cell.angle_gamma   90.00
#
_symmetry.space_group_name_H-M   'P 1'
#
loop_
_entity.id
_entity.type
_entity.pdbx_description
1 polymer ?
#
loop_
_entity_poly.entity_id
_entity_poly.type
_entity_poly.pdbx_seq_one_letter_code
_entity_poly.pdbx_strand_id
1 'polypeptide(L)'
;MQSQTIPNNLKISPYLVFYVMIAMQIGIGILGYQRIIADYAGYDAWISILILGVYIHIVLWMMYKLCEMVNGDIISVHEFLFGRFISKVASFAFVLFYITYLLSFILNFIEVIQIWMFPDINNFAFSVLFLLLSIYIVYGGLRTVVGVCFFWNHFTSLFSIHIHLYAKVR
;
A
#
# COMPACT_ATOMS: atom_id res chain seq x y z
N MET A 1 -18.91 25.59 -3.47
CA MET A 1 -17.80 24.77 -2.96
C MET A 1 -16.49 25.47 -3.32
N GLN A 2 -15.72 25.93 -2.35
CA GLN A 2 -14.41 26.53 -2.62
C GLN A 2 -13.46 25.38 -2.96
N SER A 3 -12.88 25.40 -4.16
CA SER A 3 -11.76 24.52 -4.51
C SER A 3 -10.62 24.83 -3.55
N GLN A 4 -10.36 23.93 -2.62
CA GLN A 4 -9.17 24.05 -1.77
C GLN A 4 -7.95 23.86 -2.65
N THR A 5 -7.31 24.95 -3.06
CA THR A 5 -6.03 24.89 -3.77
C THR A 5 -4.98 24.39 -2.80
N ILE A 6 -4.61 23.10 -2.94
CA ILE A 6 -3.55 22.50 -2.14
C ILE A 6 -2.24 23.27 -2.39
N PRO A 7 -1.58 23.77 -1.34
CA PRO A 7 -0.30 24.47 -1.47
C PRO A 7 0.75 23.60 -2.21
N ASN A 8 1.57 24.21 -3.05
CA ASN A 8 2.55 23.48 -3.86
C ASN A 8 3.59 22.69 -3.05
N ASN A 9 3.85 23.11 -1.81
CA ASN A 9 4.73 22.40 -0.87
C ASN A 9 4.15 21.07 -0.35
N LEU A 10 2.84 20.85 -0.47
CA LEU A 10 2.17 19.60 -0.09
C LEU A 10 1.90 18.68 -1.29
N LYS A 11 2.14 19.15 -2.51
CA LYS A 11 1.99 18.33 -3.71
C LYS A 11 3.19 17.40 -3.89
N ILE A 12 2.91 16.19 -4.40
CA ILE A 12 3.90 15.19 -4.75
C ILE A 12 3.96 15.10 -6.27
N SER A 13 5.16 14.91 -6.82
CA SER A 13 5.32 14.62 -8.24
C SER A 13 4.64 13.30 -8.61
N PRO A 14 3.92 13.20 -9.75
CA PRO A 14 3.35 11.95 -10.24
C PRO A 14 4.38 10.82 -10.36
N TYR A 15 5.62 11.14 -10.68
CA TYR A 15 6.73 10.19 -10.74
C TYR A 15 7.00 9.52 -9.38
N LEU A 16 6.91 10.27 -8.29
CA LEU A 16 7.12 9.72 -6.93
C LEU A 16 5.95 8.84 -6.47
N VAL A 17 4.73 9.09 -6.98
CA VAL A 17 3.56 8.23 -6.70
C VAL A 17 3.80 6.81 -7.20
N PHE A 18 4.50 6.64 -8.33
CA PHE A 18 4.87 5.32 -8.86
C PHE A 18 5.64 4.48 -7.84
N TYR A 19 6.60 5.07 -7.13
CA TYR A 19 7.38 4.36 -6.10
C TYR A 19 6.54 3.98 -4.87
N VAL A 20 5.59 4.84 -4.49
CA VAL A 20 4.63 4.51 -3.42
C VAL A 20 3.78 3.31 -3.82
N MET A 21 3.26 3.31 -5.04
CA MET A 21 2.45 2.20 -5.55
C MET A 21 3.23 0.88 -5.59
N ILE A 22 4.47 0.89 -6.06
CA ILE A 22 5.33 -0.29 -6.03
C ILE A 22 5.59 -0.74 -4.59
N ALA A 23 5.93 0.18 -3.68
CA ALA A 23 6.20 -0.17 -2.29
C ALA A 23 4.97 -0.78 -1.59
N MET A 24 3.76 -0.31 -1.94
CA MET A 24 2.50 -0.89 -1.42
C MET A 24 2.19 -2.27 -2.03
N GLN A 25 2.58 -2.53 -3.26
CA GLN A 25 2.35 -3.81 -3.94
C GLN A 25 3.39 -4.87 -3.54
N ILE A 26 4.65 -4.46 -3.37
CA ILE A 26 5.73 -5.34 -2.91
C ILE A 26 5.68 -5.42 -1.37
N GLY A 27 4.58 -5.94 -0.86
CA GLY A 27 4.42 -6.25 0.56
C GLY A 27 4.68 -7.72 0.85
N ILE A 28 4.37 -8.14 2.06
CA ILE A 28 4.50 -9.53 2.53
C ILE A 28 3.74 -10.50 1.61
N GLY A 29 2.62 -10.05 1.03
CA GLY A 29 1.78 -10.84 0.12
C GLY A 29 2.53 -11.39 -1.09
N ILE A 30 3.58 -10.72 -1.57
CA ILE A 30 4.36 -11.18 -2.73
C ILE A 30 5.05 -12.53 -2.48
N LEU A 31 5.35 -12.86 -1.23
CA LEU A 31 6.03 -14.09 -0.87
C LEU A 31 5.13 -15.33 -0.92
N GLY A 32 3.81 -15.17 -0.84
CA GLY A 32 2.89 -16.30 -0.73
C GLY A 32 1.76 -16.34 -1.75
N TYR A 33 1.40 -15.22 -2.40
CA TYR A 33 0.23 -15.18 -3.27
C TYR A 33 0.34 -16.11 -4.48
N GLN A 34 1.55 -16.30 -5.04
CA GLN A 34 1.78 -17.17 -6.19
C GLN A 34 1.40 -18.62 -5.86
N ARG A 35 1.81 -19.09 -4.67
CA ARG A 35 1.47 -20.43 -4.20
C ARG A 35 -0.03 -20.59 -4.03
N ILE A 36 -0.67 -19.64 -3.36
CA ILE A 36 -2.11 -19.69 -3.10
C ILE A 36 -2.89 -19.73 -4.42
N ILE A 37 -2.57 -18.87 -5.39
CA ILE A 37 -3.26 -18.86 -6.69
C ILE A 37 -2.99 -20.14 -7.46
N ALA A 38 -1.74 -20.63 -7.46
CA ALA A 38 -1.38 -21.86 -8.15
C ALA A 38 -2.06 -23.11 -7.55
N ASP A 39 -2.25 -23.15 -6.23
CA ASP A 39 -2.95 -24.26 -5.55
C ASP A 39 -4.44 -24.35 -5.98
N TYR A 40 -5.08 -23.20 -6.28
CA TYR A 40 -6.49 -23.18 -6.72
C TYR A 40 -6.68 -23.29 -8.24
N ALA A 41 -5.83 -22.62 -9.02
CA ALA A 41 -5.99 -22.45 -10.47
C ALA A 41 -4.96 -23.23 -11.30
N GLY A 42 -3.99 -23.88 -10.67
CA GLY A 42 -2.95 -24.62 -11.36
C GLY A 42 -2.19 -23.77 -12.37
N TYR A 43 -2.01 -24.31 -13.57
CA TYR A 43 -1.30 -23.60 -14.67
C TYR A 43 -2.04 -22.38 -15.21
N ASP A 44 -3.35 -22.25 -14.97
CA ASP A 44 -4.18 -21.13 -15.43
C ASP A 44 -4.18 -19.93 -14.46
N ALA A 45 -3.37 -19.98 -13.41
CA ALA A 45 -3.23 -18.92 -12.40
C ALA A 45 -2.95 -17.52 -13.01
N TRP A 46 -2.19 -17.47 -14.10
CA TRP A 46 -1.88 -16.21 -14.81
C TRP A 46 -3.12 -15.52 -15.39
N ILE A 47 -4.14 -16.29 -15.81
CA ILE A 47 -5.40 -15.75 -16.33
C ILE A 47 -6.13 -14.97 -15.23
N SER A 48 -6.16 -15.51 -14.01
CA SER A 48 -6.77 -14.85 -12.86
C SER A 48 -6.10 -13.50 -12.56
N ILE A 49 -4.77 -13.42 -12.69
CA ILE A 49 -4.01 -12.17 -12.50
C ILE A 49 -4.35 -11.14 -13.58
N LEU A 50 -4.47 -11.55 -14.85
CA LEU A 50 -4.85 -10.66 -15.93
C LEU A 50 -6.27 -10.12 -15.75
N ILE A 51 -7.24 -10.98 -15.42
CA ILE A 51 -8.62 -10.57 -15.18
C ILE A 51 -8.70 -9.58 -14.01
N LEU A 52 -8.01 -9.88 -12.90
CA LEU A 52 -7.94 -8.99 -11.76
C LEU A 52 -7.29 -7.65 -12.13
N GLY A 53 -6.22 -7.67 -12.92
CA GLY A 53 -5.57 -6.46 -13.41
C GLY A 53 -6.52 -5.56 -14.19
N VAL A 54 -7.25 -6.12 -15.15
CA VAL A 54 -8.26 -5.36 -15.93
C VAL A 54 -9.37 -4.82 -15.00
N TYR A 55 -9.87 -5.64 -14.10
CA TYR A 55 -10.91 -5.23 -13.13
C TYR A 55 -10.45 -4.05 -12.27
N ILE A 56 -9.23 -4.10 -11.72
CA ILE A 56 -8.67 -3.01 -10.92
C ILE A 56 -8.55 -1.72 -11.74
N HIS A 57 -8.13 -1.80 -12.99
CA HIS A 57 -8.03 -0.61 -13.86
C HIS A 57 -9.39 0.04 -14.09
N ILE A 58 -10.45 -0.75 -14.29
CA ILE A 58 -11.81 -0.22 -14.44
C ILE A 58 -12.26 0.47 -13.15
N VAL A 59 -12.04 -0.15 -11.99
CA VAL A 59 -12.40 0.43 -10.68
C VAL A 59 -11.65 1.74 -10.43
N LEU A 60 -10.34 1.77 -10.66
CA LEU A 60 -9.53 2.98 -10.51
C LEU A 60 -9.99 4.11 -11.45
N TRP A 61 -10.30 3.78 -12.70
CA TRP A 61 -10.84 4.75 -13.64
C TRP A 61 -12.18 5.32 -13.17
N MET A 62 -13.08 4.48 -12.67
CA MET A 62 -14.36 4.93 -12.11
C MET A 62 -14.16 5.83 -10.89
N MET A 63 -13.29 5.46 -9.95
CA MET A 63 -12.96 6.27 -8.77
C MET A 63 -12.39 7.64 -9.16
N TYR A 64 -11.45 7.65 -10.13
CA TYR A 64 -10.87 8.89 -10.64
C TYR A 64 -11.93 9.82 -11.24
N LYS A 65 -12.82 9.26 -12.08
CA LYS A 65 -13.92 10.02 -12.68
C LYS A 65 -14.89 10.59 -11.65
N LEU A 66 -15.22 9.83 -10.62
CA LEU A 66 -16.08 10.32 -9.51
C LEU A 66 -15.43 11.48 -8.75
N CYS A 67 -14.15 11.36 -8.42
CA CYS A 67 -13.40 12.43 -7.74
C CYS A 67 -13.27 13.69 -8.61
N GLU A 68 -13.08 13.52 -9.93
CA GLU A 68 -13.01 14.62 -10.90
C GLU A 68 -14.34 15.38 -10.98
N MET A 69 -15.49 14.67 -11.00
CA MET A 69 -16.82 15.30 -11.06
C MET A 69 -17.12 16.17 -9.83
N VAL A 70 -16.65 15.74 -8.65
CA VAL A 70 -16.90 16.47 -7.39
C VAL A 70 -15.80 17.51 -7.12
N ASN A 71 -14.68 17.50 -7.86
CA ASN A 71 -13.48 18.30 -7.59
C ASN A 71 -12.98 18.14 -6.14
N GLY A 72 -13.04 16.92 -5.61
CA GLY A 72 -12.72 16.61 -4.23
C GLY A 72 -12.14 15.21 -4.04
N ASP A 73 -12.03 14.85 -2.79
CA ASP A 73 -11.60 13.53 -2.35
C ASP A 73 -12.76 12.52 -2.29
N ILE A 74 -12.47 11.27 -1.94
CA ILE A 74 -13.47 10.21 -1.84
C ILE A 74 -14.55 10.50 -0.77
N ILE A 75 -14.19 11.25 0.27
CA ILE A 75 -15.13 11.66 1.33
C ILE A 75 -16.12 12.66 0.77
N SER A 76 -15.65 13.61 -0.04
CA SER A 76 -16.49 14.59 -0.75
C SER A 76 -17.45 13.91 -1.73
N VAL A 77 -16.99 12.84 -2.41
CA VAL A 77 -17.85 12.03 -3.28
C VAL A 77 -18.97 11.36 -2.47
N HIS A 78 -18.66 10.78 -1.31
CA HIS A 78 -19.67 10.18 -0.44
C HIS A 78 -20.66 11.23 0.11
N GLU A 79 -20.18 12.43 0.47
CA GLU A 79 -21.05 13.51 0.93
C GLU A 79 -22.00 14.00 -0.18
N PHE A 80 -21.50 14.06 -1.41
CA PHE A 80 -22.30 14.44 -2.57
C PHE A 80 -23.39 13.40 -2.91
N LEU A 81 -23.06 12.11 -2.85
CA LEU A 81 -23.98 11.03 -3.24
C LEU A 81 -24.99 10.66 -2.15
N PHE A 82 -24.55 10.58 -0.90
CA PHE A 82 -25.33 10.00 0.19
C PHE A 82 -25.66 11.01 1.30
N GLY A 83 -25.18 12.23 1.18
CA GLY A 83 -25.38 13.27 2.19
C GLY A 83 -24.41 13.16 3.37
N ARG A 84 -24.41 14.21 4.18
CA ARG A 84 -23.43 14.45 5.24
C ARG A 84 -23.42 13.39 6.36
N PHE A 85 -24.61 12.85 6.71
CA PHE A 85 -24.69 11.87 7.79
C PHE A 85 -24.06 10.53 7.37
N ILE A 86 -24.44 10.00 6.21
CA ILE A 86 -23.95 8.72 5.69
C ILE A 86 -22.45 8.82 5.38
N SER A 87 -21.99 9.96 4.86
CA SER A 87 -20.56 10.20 4.63
C SER A 87 -19.72 10.09 5.91
N LYS A 88 -20.20 10.61 7.05
CA LYS A 88 -19.52 10.48 8.34
C LYS A 88 -19.44 9.02 8.81
N VAL A 89 -20.54 8.28 8.68
CA VAL A 89 -20.59 6.85 9.03
C VAL A 89 -19.62 6.05 8.15
N ALA A 90 -19.63 6.29 6.85
CA ALA A 90 -18.70 5.68 5.91
C ALA A 90 -17.23 6.01 6.24
N SER A 91 -16.93 7.27 6.54
CA SER A 91 -15.56 7.68 6.94
C SER A 91 -15.12 6.98 8.22
N PHE A 92 -16.00 6.82 9.20
CA PHE A 92 -15.71 6.07 10.42
C PHE A 92 -15.46 4.58 10.13
N ALA A 93 -16.27 3.98 9.26
CA ALA A 93 -16.06 2.60 8.82
C ALA A 93 -14.72 2.42 8.09
N PHE A 94 -14.29 3.37 7.26
CA PHE A 94 -12.96 3.38 6.64
C PHE A 94 -11.84 3.41 7.68
N VAL A 95 -11.97 4.24 8.71
CA VAL A 95 -10.96 4.28 9.79
C VAL A 95 -10.84 2.93 10.48
N LEU A 96 -11.95 2.29 10.85
CA LEU A 96 -11.96 0.97 11.46
C LEU A 96 -11.35 -0.09 10.53
N PHE A 97 -11.69 -0.05 9.24
CA PHE A 97 -11.11 -0.94 8.23
C PHE A 97 -9.59 -0.80 8.17
N TYR A 98 -9.06 0.42 8.10
CA TYR A 98 -7.62 0.63 8.04
C TYR A 98 -6.90 0.24 9.33
N ILE A 99 -7.51 0.42 10.50
CA ILE A 99 -6.95 -0.06 11.78
C ILE A 99 -6.85 -1.59 11.75
N THR A 100 -7.91 -2.30 11.36
CA THR A 100 -7.92 -3.76 11.25
C THR A 100 -6.88 -4.25 10.24
N TYR A 101 -6.77 -3.56 9.10
CA TYR A 101 -5.78 -3.85 8.08
C TYR A 101 -4.34 -3.67 8.59
N LEU A 102 -4.07 -2.59 9.33
CA LEU A 102 -2.77 -2.33 9.95
C LEU A 102 -2.39 -3.43 10.95
N LEU A 103 -3.32 -3.83 11.81
CA LEU A 103 -3.08 -4.92 12.77
C LEU A 103 -2.76 -6.23 12.06
N SER A 104 -3.55 -6.60 11.05
CA SER A 104 -3.31 -7.79 10.23
C SER A 104 -1.95 -7.73 9.54
N PHE A 105 -1.57 -6.57 9.02
CA PHE A 105 -0.27 -6.38 8.37
C PHE A 105 0.89 -6.59 9.35
N ILE A 106 0.82 -6.04 10.56
CA ILE A 106 1.86 -6.19 11.58
C ILE A 106 1.99 -7.66 12.00
N LEU A 107 0.89 -8.36 12.23
CA LEU A 107 0.91 -9.76 12.63
C LEU A 107 1.55 -10.64 11.55
N ASN A 108 1.15 -10.47 10.29
CA ASN A 108 1.77 -11.20 9.18
C ASN A 108 3.27 -10.88 9.02
N PHE A 109 3.65 -9.61 9.25
CA PHE A 109 5.05 -9.19 9.16
C PHE A 109 5.91 -9.84 10.25
N ILE A 110 5.38 -9.93 11.48
CA ILE A 110 6.04 -10.62 12.59
C ILE A 110 6.21 -12.11 12.26
N GLU A 111 5.17 -12.77 11.74
CA GLU A 111 5.21 -14.18 11.36
C GLU A 111 6.32 -14.45 10.34
N VAL A 112 6.44 -13.61 9.31
CA VAL A 112 7.53 -13.74 8.32
C VAL A 112 8.91 -13.57 8.97
N ILE A 113 9.07 -12.61 9.86
CA ILE A 113 10.35 -12.39 10.56
C ILE A 113 10.70 -13.57 11.47
N GLN A 114 9.72 -14.13 12.18
CA GLN A 114 9.93 -15.31 13.03
C GLN A 114 10.35 -16.53 12.22
N ILE A 115 9.72 -16.76 11.06
CA ILE A 115 10.04 -17.92 10.23
C ILE A 115 11.44 -17.81 9.59
N TRP A 116 11.85 -16.60 9.17
CA TRP A 116 13.02 -16.45 8.32
C TRP A 116 14.27 -15.92 9.04
N MET A 117 14.11 -15.18 10.14
CA MET A 117 15.23 -14.45 10.75
C MET A 117 15.37 -14.71 12.27
N PHE A 118 14.31 -14.49 13.04
CA PHE A 118 14.37 -14.47 14.51
C PHE A 118 13.20 -15.24 15.13
N PRO A 119 13.30 -16.58 15.29
CA PRO A 119 12.20 -17.39 15.81
C PRO A 119 11.70 -16.96 17.20
N ASP A 120 12.60 -16.47 18.07
CA ASP A 120 12.32 -16.12 19.45
C ASP A 120 12.04 -14.63 19.68
N ILE A 121 11.71 -13.86 18.61
CA ILE A 121 11.44 -12.43 18.76
C ILE A 121 10.21 -12.17 19.62
N ASN A 122 10.30 -11.19 20.52
CA ASN A 122 9.16 -10.77 21.29
C ASN A 122 8.18 -9.97 20.43
N ASN A 123 7.00 -10.56 20.14
CA ASN A 123 5.99 -9.98 19.27
C ASN A 123 5.52 -8.60 19.72
N PHE A 124 5.35 -8.42 21.04
CA PHE A 124 4.90 -7.15 21.59
C PHE A 124 5.95 -6.05 21.42
N ALA A 125 7.19 -6.32 21.80
CA ALA A 125 8.28 -5.35 21.69
C ALA A 125 8.51 -4.95 20.23
N PHE A 126 8.48 -5.93 19.31
CA PHE A 126 8.63 -5.68 17.88
C PHE A 126 7.47 -4.85 17.32
N SER A 127 6.22 -5.17 17.69
CA SER A 127 5.03 -4.40 17.26
C SER A 127 5.10 -2.94 17.72
N VAL A 128 5.49 -2.71 18.98
CA VAL A 128 5.63 -1.36 19.52
C VAL A 128 6.71 -0.58 18.78
N LEU A 129 7.89 -1.20 18.55
CA LEU A 129 8.98 -0.57 17.81
C LEU A 129 8.54 -0.19 16.38
N PHE A 130 7.89 -1.13 15.69
CA PHE A 130 7.40 -0.92 14.32
C PHE A 130 6.35 0.19 14.24
N LEU A 131 5.41 0.23 15.20
CA LEU A 131 4.40 1.28 15.28
C LEU A 131 5.02 2.65 15.56
N LEU A 132 5.97 2.74 16.50
CA LEU A 132 6.66 3.99 16.80
C LEU A 132 7.41 4.52 15.58
N LEU A 133 8.12 3.65 14.86
CA LEU A 133 8.83 4.01 13.63
C LEU A 133 7.84 4.49 12.54
N SER A 134 6.72 3.80 12.38
CA SER A 134 5.67 4.17 11.41
C SER A 134 5.05 5.53 11.75
N ILE A 135 4.74 5.77 13.02
CA ILE A 135 4.24 7.05 13.51
C ILE A 135 5.26 8.16 13.24
N TYR A 136 6.54 7.93 13.54
CA TYR A 136 7.60 8.88 13.27
C TYR A 136 7.68 9.29 11.79
N ILE A 137 7.59 8.31 10.88
CA ILE A 137 7.60 8.57 9.43
C ILE A 137 6.36 9.38 8.99
N VAL A 138 5.18 9.03 9.52
CA VAL A 138 3.92 9.72 9.20
C VAL A 138 3.92 11.15 9.71
N TYR A 139 4.48 11.41 10.91
CA TYR A 139 4.64 12.79 11.43
C TYR A 139 5.55 13.66 10.55
N GLY A 140 6.50 13.06 9.84
CA GLY A 140 7.29 13.74 8.82
C GLY A 140 6.51 14.21 7.59
N GLY A 141 5.23 13.81 7.50
CA GLY A 141 4.32 14.15 6.42
C GLY A 141 4.46 13.28 5.18
N LEU A 142 3.57 13.49 4.22
CA LEU A 142 3.45 12.67 3.01
C LEU A 142 4.77 12.61 2.20
N ARG A 143 5.54 13.68 2.16
CA ARG A 143 6.85 13.71 1.46
C ARG A 143 7.86 12.76 2.09
N THR A 144 7.88 12.65 3.41
CA THR A 144 8.77 11.72 4.12
C THR A 144 8.38 10.27 3.83
N VAL A 145 7.08 9.95 3.85
CA VAL A 145 6.58 8.62 3.47
C VAL A 145 7.01 8.27 2.05
N VAL A 146 6.81 9.18 1.11
CA VAL A 146 7.19 8.98 -0.30
C VAL A 146 8.71 8.84 -0.46
N GLY A 147 9.49 9.61 0.29
CA GLY A 147 10.94 9.52 0.33
C GLY A 147 11.41 8.14 0.79
N VAL A 148 10.83 7.61 1.87
CA VAL A 148 11.13 6.25 2.35
C VAL A 148 10.80 5.21 1.29
N CYS A 149 9.64 5.30 0.64
CA CYS A 149 9.26 4.39 -0.45
C CYS A 149 10.25 4.46 -1.62
N PHE A 150 10.69 5.66 -1.99
CA PHE A 150 11.68 5.85 -3.05
C PHE A 150 13.02 5.19 -2.72
N PHE A 151 13.57 5.46 -1.53
CA PHE A 151 14.84 4.86 -1.09
C PHE A 151 14.74 3.34 -0.98
N TRP A 152 13.63 2.82 -0.46
CA TRP A 152 13.41 1.38 -0.40
C TRP A 152 13.42 0.71 -1.78
N ASN A 153 12.71 1.27 -2.74
CA ASN A 153 12.69 0.73 -4.10
C ASN A 153 14.06 0.80 -4.77
N HIS A 154 14.80 1.89 -4.55
CA HIS A 154 16.14 2.03 -5.12
C HIS A 154 17.13 1.03 -4.51
N PHE A 155 17.08 0.85 -3.20
CA PHE A 155 17.91 -0.10 -2.49
C PHE A 155 17.61 -1.56 -2.91
N THR A 156 16.36 -1.95 -2.98
CA THR A 156 15.96 -3.30 -3.42
C THR A 156 16.33 -3.58 -4.87
N SER A 157 16.23 -2.59 -5.75
CA SER A 157 16.65 -2.70 -7.15
C SER A 157 18.16 -2.90 -7.28
N LEU A 158 18.98 -2.11 -6.57
CA LEU A 158 20.42 -2.24 -6.57
C LEU A 158 20.87 -3.60 -6.01
N PHE A 159 20.24 -4.06 -4.93
CA PHE A 159 20.51 -5.35 -4.33
C PHE A 159 20.16 -6.52 -5.27
N SER A 160 19.04 -6.44 -5.97
CA SER A 160 18.63 -7.42 -6.98
C SER A 160 19.63 -7.51 -8.14
N ILE A 161 20.10 -6.36 -8.65
CA ILE A 161 21.11 -6.30 -9.71
C ILE A 161 22.44 -6.93 -9.23
N HIS A 162 22.85 -6.63 -8.00
CA HIS A 162 24.07 -7.18 -7.43
C HIS A 162 24.01 -8.71 -7.31
N ILE A 163 22.91 -9.26 -6.81
CA ILE A 163 22.69 -10.71 -6.74
C ILE A 163 22.72 -11.34 -8.14
N HIS A 164 22.04 -10.72 -9.10
CA HIS A 164 21.99 -11.25 -10.48
C HIS A 164 23.37 -11.27 -11.15
N LEU A 165 24.18 -10.24 -10.94
CA LEU A 165 25.56 -10.20 -11.41
C LEU A 165 26.43 -11.27 -10.74
N TYR A 166 26.26 -11.48 -9.44
CA TYR A 166 27.00 -12.49 -8.70
C TYR A 166 26.64 -13.93 -9.12
N ALA A 167 25.35 -14.17 -9.39
CA ALA A 167 24.86 -15.46 -9.88
C ALA A 167 25.35 -15.80 -11.30
N LYS A 168 25.66 -14.79 -12.13
CA LYS A 168 26.14 -14.98 -13.50
C LYS A 168 27.68 -15.22 -13.59
N VAL A 169 28.42 -14.91 -12.54
CA VAL A 169 29.91 -15.07 -12.48
C VAL A 169 30.29 -16.44 -11.91
N ARG A 170 29.34 -17.20 -11.39
CA ARG A 170 29.50 -18.58 -10.92
C ARG A 170 28.99 -19.59 -11.96
#